data_f556265a59000830bd30e8750e53b1b0
#
_entry.id   f556265a59000830bd30e8750e53b1b0
#
_cell.length_a   1.000
_cell.length_b   1.000
_cell.length_c   1.000
_cell.angle_alpha   90.00
_cell.angle_beta   90.00
_cell.angle_gamma   90.00
#
_symmetry.space_group_name_H-M   'P 1'
#
loop_
_entity.id
_entity.type
_entity.pdbx_description
1 polymer ?
#
loop_
_entity_poly.entity_id
_entity_poly.type
_entity_poly.pdbx_seq_one_letter_code
_entity_poly.pdbx_strand_id
1 'polypeptide(L)'
;ASGGVGTFAVQIAKTLGADVTGVCSTRNLELIGSLGADRVIDYTREDFTRSGRRYDLILDLVGQHPLLACRAALTGSGTLVLAGGDGGSVFGPIGRYIRALALSPLVPQRLRVLVAKPARRDLEALTAFIEAGHVTPVIEKTYPLAETVEALRHHTEQHARSKIVISVTTPLSPGAGQLDETRKPTMPINDPTSNEDETL
;
A
#
# COMPACT_ATOMS: atom_id res chain seq x y z
N ALA A 1 8.26 5.55 3.18
CA ALA A 1 8.12 4.32 2.38
C ALA A 1 7.58 3.13 3.19
N SER A 2 7.66 3.16 4.52
CA SER A 2 7.36 2.02 5.41
C SER A 2 5.87 1.81 5.76
N GLY A 3 4.97 2.65 5.28
CA GLY A 3 3.53 2.47 5.50
C GLY A 3 2.89 1.44 4.56
N GLY A 4 1.59 1.17 4.77
CA GLY A 4 0.84 0.15 4.04
C GLY A 4 0.74 0.33 2.51
N VAL A 5 0.96 1.55 1.97
CA VAL A 5 1.07 1.82 0.53
C VAL A 5 2.54 1.84 0.09
N GLY A 6 3.42 2.42 0.93
CA GLY A 6 4.83 2.59 0.60
C GLY A 6 5.57 1.28 0.39
N THR A 7 5.30 0.25 1.21
CA THR A 7 5.92 -1.09 1.07
C THR A 7 5.55 -1.77 -0.25
N PHE A 8 4.35 -1.58 -0.76
CA PHE A 8 3.95 -2.04 -2.09
C PHE A 8 4.61 -1.20 -3.19
N ALA A 9 4.62 0.13 -3.03
CA ALA A 9 5.19 1.04 -4.03
C ALA A 9 6.67 0.76 -4.30
N VAL A 10 7.46 0.48 -3.26
CA VAL A 10 8.89 0.11 -3.40
C VAL A 10 9.02 -1.14 -4.25
N GLN A 11 8.32 -2.21 -3.92
CA GLN A 11 8.41 -3.50 -4.61
C GLN A 11 7.91 -3.42 -6.06
N ILE A 12 6.78 -2.74 -6.30
CA ILE A 12 6.24 -2.54 -7.65
C ILE A 12 7.23 -1.73 -8.50
N ALA A 13 7.80 -0.64 -7.96
CA ALA A 13 8.77 0.17 -8.68
C ALA A 13 10.02 -0.65 -9.03
N LYS A 14 10.51 -1.51 -8.13
CA LYS A 14 11.61 -2.44 -8.41
C LYS A 14 11.27 -3.44 -9.50
N THR A 15 10.10 -4.05 -9.44
CA THR A 15 9.62 -4.98 -10.47
C THR A 15 9.55 -4.32 -11.85
N LEU A 16 9.25 -3.02 -11.90
CA LEU A 16 9.24 -2.22 -13.12
C LEU A 16 10.64 -1.71 -13.54
N GLY A 17 11.71 -2.12 -12.87
CA GLY A 17 13.09 -1.80 -13.21
C GLY A 17 13.57 -0.41 -12.77
N ALA A 18 12.88 0.26 -11.85
CA ALA A 18 13.29 1.57 -11.36
C ALA A 18 14.48 1.50 -10.38
N ASP A 19 15.31 2.56 -10.35
CA ASP A 19 16.21 2.87 -9.23
C ASP A 19 15.38 3.52 -8.12
N VAL A 20 15.20 2.81 -7.02
CA VAL A 20 14.26 3.19 -5.96
C VAL A 20 14.97 3.77 -4.75
N THR A 21 14.64 5.01 -4.41
CA THR A 21 15.01 5.61 -3.13
C THR A 21 13.80 5.60 -2.19
N GLY A 22 13.87 4.84 -1.11
CA GLY A 22 12.85 4.80 -0.07
C GLY A 22 13.14 5.77 1.07
N VAL A 23 12.18 6.60 1.44
CA VAL A 23 12.31 7.54 2.58
C VAL A 23 11.48 7.02 3.75
N CYS A 24 12.11 6.81 4.91
CA CYS A 24 11.46 6.27 6.10
C CYS A 24 12.16 6.75 7.38
N SER A 25 11.67 6.36 8.55
CA SER A 25 12.36 6.61 9.83
C SER A 25 13.44 5.57 10.08
N THR A 26 14.39 5.89 10.98
CA THR A 26 15.52 5.03 11.39
C THR A 26 15.12 3.57 11.62
N ARG A 27 14.02 3.33 12.34
CA ARG A 27 13.54 1.98 12.68
C ARG A 27 13.10 1.12 11.49
N ASN A 28 12.95 1.72 10.30
CA ASN A 28 12.42 1.06 9.11
C ASN A 28 13.45 0.93 7.97
N LEU A 29 14.71 1.34 8.19
CA LEU A 29 15.75 1.33 7.17
C LEU A 29 15.98 -0.07 6.62
N GLU A 30 16.14 -1.05 7.51
CA GLU A 30 16.37 -2.45 7.14
C GLU A 30 15.18 -3.02 6.36
N LEU A 31 13.95 -2.78 6.82
CA LEU A 31 12.74 -3.21 6.13
C LEU A 31 12.71 -2.68 4.69
N ILE A 32 12.92 -1.38 4.49
CA ILE A 32 12.82 -0.78 3.15
C ILE A 32 13.96 -1.26 2.25
N GLY A 33 15.15 -1.46 2.79
CA GLY A 33 16.27 -2.09 2.07
C GLY A 33 15.94 -3.53 1.63
N SER A 34 15.37 -4.35 2.52
CA SER A 34 14.99 -5.74 2.23
C SER A 34 13.87 -5.86 1.18
N LEU A 35 13.04 -4.83 1.00
CA LEU A 35 12.02 -4.76 -0.05
C LEU A 35 12.59 -4.36 -1.43
N GLY A 36 13.90 -4.18 -1.53
CA GLY A 36 14.60 -3.95 -2.79
C GLY A 36 14.88 -2.47 -3.10
N ALA A 37 14.71 -1.54 -2.16
CA ALA A 37 15.13 -0.17 -2.39
C ALA A 37 16.66 -0.10 -2.56
N ASP A 38 17.13 0.54 -3.65
CA ASP A 38 18.56 0.69 -3.96
C ASP A 38 19.23 1.68 -3.00
N ARG A 39 18.44 2.60 -2.47
CA ARG A 39 18.84 3.57 -1.46
C ARG A 39 17.72 3.76 -0.43
N VAL A 40 18.12 3.92 0.82
CA VAL A 40 17.18 4.27 1.90
C VAL A 40 17.65 5.54 2.59
N ILE A 41 16.76 6.51 2.75
CA ILE A 41 17.00 7.78 3.41
C ILE A 41 16.22 7.82 4.73
N ASP A 42 16.92 8.09 5.81
CA ASP A 42 16.34 8.37 7.12
C ASP A 42 15.91 9.84 7.20
N TYR A 43 14.61 10.11 7.12
CA TYR A 43 14.11 11.48 7.16
C TYR A 43 14.35 12.18 8.50
N THR A 44 14.73 11.45 9.56
CA THR A 44 15.08 12.04 10.87
C THR A 44 16.47 12.65 10.86
N ARG A 45 17.29 12.31 9.86
CA ARG A 45 18.71 12.71 9.75
C ARG A 45 19.00 13.45 8.46
N GLU A 46 18.30 13.14 7.38
CA GLU A 46 18.58 13.66 6.05
C GLU A 46 17.28 14.09 5.35
N ASP A 47 17.33 15.25 4.71
CA ASP A 47 16.26 15.74 3.83
C ASP A 47 16.55 15.33 2.38
N PHE A 48 15.74 14.43 1.83
CA PHE A 48 15.91 13.93 0.46
C PHE A 48 15.84 15.06 -0.59
N THR A 49 15.13 16.16 -0.30
CA THR A 49 15.01 17.30 -1.22
C THR A 49 16.29 18.13 -1.30
N ARG A 50 17.21 17.92 -0.35
CA ARG A 50 18.52 18.59 -0.25
C ARG A 50 19.70 17.68 -0.52
N SER A 51 19.48 16.41 -0.84
CA SER A 51 20.53 15.41 -1.10
C SER A 51 21.36 15.66 -2.37
N GLY A 52 21.00 16.66 -3.18
CA GLY A 52 21.61 16.92 -4.48
C GLY A 52 21.15 15.98 -5.60
N ARG A 53 20.44 14.91 -5.29
CA ARG A 53 19.86 13.99 -6.28
C ARG A 53 18.66 14.59 -6.97
N ARG A 54 18.41 14.09 -8.19
CA ARG A 54 17.22 14.41 -8.98
C ARG A 54 16.47 13.12 -9.26
N TYR A 55 15.13 13.19 -9.19
CA TYR A 55 14.23 12.05 -9.36
C TYR A 55 13.33 12.27 -10.56
N ASP A 56 13.11 11.24 -11.34
CA ASP A 56 12.16 11.27 -12.45
C ASP A 56 10.72 11.13 -11.96
N LEU A 57 10.54 10.47 -10.81
CA LEU A 57 9.26 10.31 -10.16
C LEU A 57 9.43 10.46 -8.63
N ILE A 58 8.59 11.29 -8.03
CA ILE A 58 8.42 11.35 -6.58
C ILE A 58 6.97 10.97 -6.27
N LEU A 59 6.76 9.90 -5.51
CA LEU A 59 5.47 9.51 -4.95
C LEU A 59 5.40 10.01 -3.50
N ASP A 60 4.64 11.07 -3.27
CA ASP A 60 4.49 11.69 -1.96
C ASP A 60 3.19 11.21 -1.29
N LEU A 61 3.35 10.30 -0.32
CA LEU A 61 2.27 9.68 0.43
C LEU A 61 1.89 10.43 1.70
N VAL A 62 2.75 11.35 2.17
CA VAL A 62 2.59 11.99 3.49
C VAL A 62 2.38 13.49 3.39
N GLY A 63 3.08 14.16 2.48
CA GLY A 63 2.91 15.59 2.26
C GLY A 63 3.70 16.50 3.22
N GLN A 64 4.70 15.99 3.92
CA GLN A 64 5.46 16.77 4.91
C GLN A 64 6.40 17.81 4.30
N HIS A 65 6.94 17.58 3.10
CA HIS A 65 7.84 18.52 2.46
C HIS A 65 7.09 19.61 1.66
N PRO A 66 7.60 20.85 1.62
CA PRO A 66 7.03 21.90 0.78
C PRO A 66 6.99 21.48 -0.69
N LEU A 67 5.90 21.80 -1.39
CA LEU A 67 5.70 21.48 -2.81
C LEU A 67 6.88 21.91 -3.69
N LEU A 68 7.40 23.11 -3.45
CA LEU A 68 8.53 23.66 -4.21
C LEU A 68 9.84 22.91 -3.94
N ALA A 69 10.06 22.39 -2.71
CA ALA A 69 11.22 21.59 -2.39
C ALA A 69 11.16 20.22 -3.09
N CYS A 70 10.00 19.56 -3.07
CA CYS A 70 9.80 18.32 -3.82
C CYS A 70 10.00 18.55 -5.33
N ARG A 71 9.46 19.64 -5.88
CA ARG A 71 9.66 20.01 -7.28
C ARG A 71 11.14 20.25 -7.60
N ALA A 72 11.86 20.93 -6.73
CA ALA A 72 13.29 21.18 -6.92
C ALA A 72 14.13 19.90 -6.92
N ALA A 73 13.67 18.83 -6.29
CA ALA A 73 14.30 17.53 -6.32
C ALA A 73 13.94 16.68 -7.56
N LEU A 74 13.06 17.15 -8.43
CA LEU A 74 12.75 16.46 -9.69
C LEU A 74 13.78 16.79 -10.79
N THR A 75 13.89 15.89 -11.76
CA THR A 75 14.51 16.19 -13.07
C THR A 75 13.69 17.23 -13.83
N GLY A 76 14.23 17.76 -14.93
CA GLY A 76 13.55 18.79 -15.73
C GLY A 76 12.18 18.35 -16.27
N SER A 77 11.98 17.07 -16.53
CA SER A 77 10.71 16.47 -17.01
C SER A 77 10.04 15.54 -15.98
N GLY A 78 10.53 15.54 -14.74
CA GLY A 78 10.09 14.64 -13.68
C GLY A 78 8.63 14.85 -13.25
N THR A 79 8.10 13.87 -12.58
CA THR A 79 6.69 13.85 -12.11
C THR A 79 6.63 13.78 -10.59
N LEU A 80 5.87 14.66 -9.98
CA LEU A 80 5.46 14.58 -8.58
C LEU A 80 4.02 14.07 -8.50
N VAL A 81 3.82 12.96 -7.82
CA VAL A 81 2.50 12.39 -7.54
C VAL A 81 2.16 12.62 -6.07
N LEU A 82 1.15 13.43 -5.82
CA LEU A 82 0.61 13.70 -4.49
C LEU A 82 -0.51 12.71 -4.19
N ALA A 83 -0.26 11.76 -3.32
CA ALA A 83 -1.21 10.67 -2.99
C ALA A 83 -1.72 10.72 -1.54
N GLY A 84 -1.25 11.67 -0.75
CA GLY A 84 -1.64 11.88 0.63
C GLY A 84 -1.32 13.30 1.08
N GLY A 85 -1.72 13.61 2.28
CA GLY A 85 -1.40 14.86 2.96
C GLY A 85 -1.68 14.72 4.44
N ASP A 86 -0.93 15.43 5.25
CA ASP A 86 -1.09 15.43 6.70
C ASP A 86 -2.49 15.93 7.06
N GLY A 87 -3.28 15.06 7.69
CA GLY A 87 -4.67 15.30 8.11
C GLY A 87 -4.82 16.34 9.24
N GLY A 88 -3.78 17.09 9.57
CA GLY A 88 -3.76 18.05 10.68
C GLY A 88 -4.63 19.30 10.47
N SER A 89 -5.10 19.54 9.27
CA SER A 89 -6.06 20.62 8.96
C SER A 89 -6.96 20.20 7.81
N VAL A 90 -8.27 20.44 7.94
CA VAL A 90 -9.27 20.16 6.90
C VAL A 90 -8.92 20.82 5.56
N PHE A 91 -8.17 21.92 5.57
CA PHE A 91 -7.73 22.65 4.38
C PHE A 91 -6.29 22.37 3.95
N GLY A 92 -5.47 21.72 4.78
CA GLY A 92 -4.04 21.51 4.51
C GLY A 92 -3.75 20.75 3.22
N PRO A 93 -4.31 19.53 3.01
CA PRO A 93 -4.12 18.76 1.79
C PRO A 93 -4.71 19.46 0.56
N ILE A 94 -5.90 20.05 0.69
CA ILE A 94 -6.61 20.73 -0.39
C ILE A 94 -5.80 21.92 -0.91
N GLY A 95 -5.26 22.76 -0.03
CA GLY A 95 -4.45 23.91 -0.41
C GLY A 95 -3.18 23.51 -1.19
N ARG A 96 -2.56 22.39 -0.81
CA ARG A 96 -1.40 21.82 -1.50
C ARG A 96 -1.76 21.31 -2.89
N TYR A 97 -2.90 20.63 -3.02
CA TYR A 97 -3.40 20.14 -4.31
C TYR A 97 -3.76 21.28 -5.26
N ILE A 98 -4.46 22.30 -4.78
CA ILE A 98 -4.78 23.50 -5.59
C ILE A 98 -3.50 24.19 -6.07
N ARG A 99 -2.50 24.36 -5.19
CA ARG A 99 -1.19 24.95 -5.58
C ARG A 99 -0.47 24.11 -6.62
N ALA A 100 -0.49 22.78 -6.48
CA ALA A 100 0.12 21.88 -7.46
C ALA A 100 -0.56 21.98 -8.82
N LEU A 101 -1.90 22.01 -8.86
CA LEU A 101 -2.67 22.17 -10.09
C LEU A 101 -2.45 23.53 -10.75
N ALA A 102 -2.42 24.60 -9.96
CA ALA A 102 -2.16 25.96 -10.47
C ALA A 102 -0.72 26.13 -11.00
N LEU A 103 0.25 25.49 -10.37
CA LEU A 103 1.65 25.55 -10.76
C LEU A 103 1.97 24.65 -11.98
N SER A 104 1.24 23.55 -12.13
CA SER A 104 1.52 22.52 -13.16
C SER A 104 1.65 23.07 -14.59
N PRO A 105 0.82 24.01 -15.09
CA PRO A 105 0.97 24.53 -16.43
C PRO A 105 2.14 25.52 -16.59
N LEU A 106 2.70 26.00 -15.47
CA LEU A 106 3.77 27.03 -15.48
C LEU A 106 5.18 26.43 -15.37
N VAL A 107 5.29 25.13 -15.19
CA VAL A 107 6.57 24.43 -14.97
C VAL A 107 6.70 23.23 -15.89
N PRO A 108 7.93 22.85 -16.30
CA PRO A 108 8.16 21.70 -17.17
C PRO A 108 7.90 20.35 -16.47
N GLN A 109 7.97 20.30 -15.13
CA GLN A 109 7.67 19.11 -14.35
C GLN A 109 6.16 18.86 -14.29
N ARG A 110 5.77 17.60 -14.17
CA ARG A 110 4.38 17.19 -14.06
C ARG A 110 3.97 17.09 -12.59
N LEU A 111 3.03 17.92 -12.15
CA LEU A 111 2.45 17.86 -10.81
C LEU A 111 1.08 17.18 -10.89
N ARG A 112 0.96 16.00 -10.30
CA ARG A 112 -0.24 15.16 -10.37
C ARG A 112 -0.82 14.93 -9.00
N VAL A 113 -2.14 15.05 -8.87
CA VAL A 113 -2.88 14.62 -7.67
C VAL A 113 -3.45 13.24 -7.96
N LEU A 114 -3.13 12.27 -7.12
CA LEU A 114 -3.67 10.93 -7.23
C LEU A 114 -4.99 10.85 -6.46
N VAL A 115 -6.08 10.67 -7.20
CA VAL A 115 -7.37 10.30 -6.64
C VAL A 115 -7.58 8.82 -6.94
N ALA A 116 -7.46 7.99 -5.91
CA ALA A 116 -7.64 6.54 -6.04
C ALA A 116 -9.10 6.25 -6.41
N LYS A 117 -9.30 5.58 -7.53
CA LYS A 117 -10.59 5.02 -7.94
C LYS A 117 -10.44 3.51 -7.96
N PRO A 118 -11.15 2.78 -7.09
CA PRO A 118 -11.09 1.32 -7.12
C PRO A 118 -11.49 0.79 -8.49
N ALA A 119 -10.62 -0.02 -9.08
CA ALA A 119 -10.89 -0.66 -10.36
C ALA A 119 -10.47 -2.13 -10.30
N ARG A 120 -11.32 -3.00 -10.83
CA ARG A 120 -11.07 -4.45 -10.85
C ARG A 120 -9.73 -4.80 -11.51
N ARG A 121 -9.44 -4.17 -12.64
CA ARG A 121 -8.18 -4.38 -13.39
C ARG A 121 -6.93 -4.09 -12.55
N ASP A 122 -7.00 -3.08 -11.64
CA ASP A 122 -5.86 -2.69 -10.82
C ASP A 122 -5.63 -3.72 -9.69
N LEU A 123 -6.72 -4.29 -9.16
CA LEU A 123 -6.66 -5.40 -8.21
C LEU A 123 -6.14 -6.69 -8.88
N GLU A 124 -6.59 -7.00 -10.09
CA GLU A 124 -6.10 -8.14 -10.88
C GLU A 124 -4.59 -8.00 -11.17
N ALA A 125 -4.12 -6.81 -11.54
CA ALA A 125 -2.69 -6.54 -11.74
C ALA A 125 -1.89 -6.71 -10.44
N LEU A 126 -2.41 -6.23 -9.31
CA LEU A 126 -1.75 -6.41 -8.02
C LEU A 126 -1.70 -7.89 -7.62
N THR A 127 -2.78 -8.64 -7.84
CA THR A 127 -2.83 -10.09 -7.62
C THR A 127 -1.76 -10.80 -8.44
N ALA A 128 -1.64 -10.46 -9.72
CA ALA A 128 -0.61 -11.04 -10.60
C ALA A 128 0.83 -10.76 -10.09
N PHE A 129 1.12 -9.56 -9.58
CA PHE A 129 2.42 -9.27 -8.97
C PHE A 129 2.69 -10.11 -7.72
N ILE A 130 1.66 -10.34 -6.89
CA ILE A 130 1.78 -11.14 -5.67
C ILE A 130 1.97 -12.63 -6.02
N GLU A 131 1.19 -13.17 -6.93
CA GLU A 131 1.27 -14.57 -7.38
C GLU A 131 2.59 -14.89 -8.07
N ALA A 132 3.14 -13.92 -8.82
CA ALA A 132 4.46 -14.02 -9.42
C ALA A 132 5.63 -13.87 -8.41
N GLY A 133 5.35 -13.60 -7.15
CA GLY A 133 6.36 -13.39 -6.11
C GLY A 133 7.11 -12.06 -6.21
N HIS A 134 6.67 -11.15 -7.08
CA HIS A 134 7.28 -9.83 -7.26
C HIS A 134 6.93 -8.85 -6.14
N VAL A 135 5.78 -9.06 -5.52
CA VAL A 135 5.30 -8.25 -4.39
C VAL A 135 4.88 -9.18 -3.26
N THR A 136 5.47 -8.99 -2.10
CA THR A 136 5.08 -9.69 -0.87
C THR A 136 4.45 -8.70 0.10
N PRO A 137 3.17 -8.89 0.49
CA PRO A 137 2.53 -8.07 1.49
C PRO A 137 3.28 -8.12 2.82
N VAL A 138 3.71 -6.96 3.32
CA VAL A 138 4.37 -6.89 4.62
C VAL A 138 3.32 -6.83 5.70
N ILE A 139 3.25 -7.85 6.55
CA ILE A 139 2.35 -7.93 7.69
C ILE A 139 3.18 -7.74 8.96
N GLU A 140 2.92 -6.66 9.70
CA GLU A 140 3.63 -6.39 10.95
C GLU A 140 3.15 -7.29 12.08
N LYS A 141 1.83 -7.41 12.20
CA LYS A 141 1.20 -8.24 13.25
C LYS A 141 -0.17 -8.72 12.82
N THR A 142 -0.50 -9.93 13.24
CA THR A 142 -1.84 -10.51 13.13
C THR A 142 -2.47 -10.57 14.51
N TYR A 143 -3.70 -10.12 14.62
CA TYR A 143 -4.50 -10.14 15.84
C TYR A 143 -5.70 -11.07 15.65
N PRO A 144 -6.13 -11.81 16.68
CA PRO A 144 -7.43 -12.49 16.66
C PRO A 144 -8.56 -11.45 16.68
N LEU A 145 -9.75 -11.84 16.22
CA LEU A 145 -10.91 -10.96 16.16
C LEU A 145 -11.25 -10.33 17.53
N ALA A 146 -11.08 -11.07 18.60
CA ALA A 146 -11.33 -10.59 19.97
C ALA A 146 -10.42 -9.42 20.38
N GLU A 147 -9.26 -9.27 19.75
CA GLU A 147 -8.27 -8.23 20.04
C GLU A 147 -8.32 -7.07 19.04
N THR A 148 -9.42 -6.90 18.30
CA THR A 148 -9.58 -5.82 17.30
C THR A 148 -9.32 -4.42 17.89
N VAL A 149 -9.76 -4.16 19.12
CA VAL A 149 -9.54 -2.87 19.79
C VAL A 149 -8.04 -2.60 20.00
N GLU A 150 -7.28 -3.63 20.38
CA GLU A 150 -5.83 -3.53 20.54
C GLU A 150 -5.13 -3.31 19.20
N ALA A 151 -5.57 -4.00 18.15
CA ALA A 151 -5.07 -3.80 16.80
C ALA A 151 -5.29 -2.34 16.32
N LEU A 152 -6.46 -1.75 16.61
CA LEU A 152 -6.75 -0.35 16.29
C LEU A 152 -5.86 0.60 17.08
N ARG A 153 -5.65 0.36 18.37
CA ARG A 153 -4.70 1.16 19.19
C ARG A 153 -3.29 1.08 18.64
N HIS A 154 -2.82 -0.11 18.31
CA HIS A 154 -1.51 -0.29 17.68
C HIS A 154 -1.40 0.53 16.38
N HIS A 155 -2.42 0.50 15.55
CA HIS A 155 -2.43 1.26 14.29
C HIS A 155 -2.36 2.76 14.51
N THR A 156 -3.13 3.29 15.47
CA THR A 156 -3.26 4.73 15.67
C THR A 156 -2.13 5.33 16.51
N GLU A 157 -1.72 4.65 17.59
CA GLU A 157 -0.77 5.19 18.59
C GLU A 157 0.68 4.85 18.27
N GLN A 158 0.95 3.66 17.72
CA GLN A 158 2.32 3.19 17.49
C GLN A 158 2.79 3.38 16.04
N HIS A 159 1.97 4.00 15.17
CA HIS A 159 2.30 4.20 13.75
C HIS A 159 2.74 2.88 13.12
N ALA A 160 1.80 1.96 12.97
CA ALA A 160 2.04 0.63 12.44
C ALA A 160 2.92 0.65 11.18
N ARG A 161 3.89 -0.28 11.13
CA ARG A 161 4.74 -0.51 9.97
C ARG A 161 3.96 -1.38 9.00
N SER A 162 3.50 -0.85 7.88
CA SER A 162 2.84 -1.65 6.86
C SER A 162 1.40 -2.10 7.18
N LYS A 163 1.08 -3.39 7.19
CA LYS A 163 -0.28 -3.93 7.39
C LYS A 163 -0.44 -4.63 8.72
N ILE A 164 -1.58 -4.39 9.36
CA ILE A 164 -2.08 -5.19 10.49
C ILE A 164 -3.23 -6.06 9.96
N VAL A 165 -3.24 -7.32 10.34
CA VAL A 165 -4.26 -8.29 9.94
C VAL A 165 -5.10 -8.68 11.14
N ILE A 166 -6.42 -8.75 10.97
CA ILE A 166 -7.33 -9.34 11.93
C ILE A 166 -7.73 -10.72 11.41
N SER A 167 -7.38 -11.78 12.17
CA SER A 167 -7.82 -13.15 11.85
C SER A 167 -9.23 -13.36 12.37
N VAL A 168 -10.15 -13.70 11.49
CA VAL A 168 -11.54 -14.03 11.83
C VAL A 168 -11.73 -15.54 12.06
N THR A 169 -10.71 -16.34 11.73
CA THR A 169 -10.69 -17.76 12.02
C THR A 169 -10.16 -17.99 13.42
N THR A 170 -10.87 -18.75 14.25
CA THR A 170 -10.35 -19.23 15.52
C THR A 170 -9.09 -20.08 15.21
N PRO A 171 -7.92 -19.82 15.84
CA PRO A 171 -6.80 -20.73 15.70
C PRO A 171 -7.26 -22.12 16.14
N LEU A 172 -7.15 -23.12 15.27
CA LEU A 172 -7.28 -24.50 15.70
C LEU A 172 -6.19 -24.69 16.76
N SER A 173 -6.60 -25.02 17.99
CA SER A 173 -5.68 -25.34 19.08
C SER A 173 -4.68 -26.36 18.57
N PRO A 174 -3.36 -26.21 18.83
CA PRO A 174 -2.38 -27.24 18.48
C PRO A 174 -2.61 -28.46 19.38
N GLY A 175 -3.53 -29.31 18.99
CA GLY A 175 -3.90 -30.52 19.79
C GLY A 175 -5.12 -31.28 19.31
N ALA A 176 -5.84 -30.82 18.29
CA ALA A 176 -6.97 -31.54 17.71
C ALA A 176 -6.57 -32.17 16.37
N GLY A 177 -6.08 -33.37 16.44
CA GLY A 177 -6.20 -34.56 15.59
C GLY A 177 -6.27 -34.37 14.07
N GLN A 178 -5.35 -35.08 13.45
CA GLN A 178 -5.48 -35.76 12.16
C GLN A 178 -6.83 -35.57 11.46
N LEU A 179 -6.80 -34.82 10.36
CA LEU A 179 -7.90 -34.80 9.41
C LEU A 179 -8.01 -36.16 8.78
N ASP A 180 -9.16 -36.81 9.02
CA ASP A 180 -9.59 -38.01 8.30
C ASP A 180 -9.80 -37.64 6.81
N GLU A 181 -8.82 -37.97 5.97
CA GLU A 181 -8.81 -37.71 4.52
C GLU A 181 -9.87 -38.55 3.74
N THR A 182 -10.73 -39.29 4.42
CA THR A 182 -11.69 -40.21 3.76
C THR A 182 -13.09 -39.66 3.56
N ARG A 183 -13.37 -38.41 3.99
CA ARG A 183 -14.71 -37.85 3.86
C ARG A 183 -14.84 -36.94 2.64
N LYS A 184 -15.08 -37.53 1.45
CA LYS A 184 -15.58 -36.79 0.26
C LYS A 184 -16.88 -36.08 0.63
N PRO A 185 -17.02 -34.78 0.30
CA PRO A 185 -18.30 -34.10 0.43
C PRO A 185 -19.23 -34.59 -0.68
N THR A 186 -20.26 -35.32 -0.33
CA THR A 186 -21.42 -35.57 -1.18
C THR A 186 -22.27 -34.32 -1.23
N MET A 187 -22.19 -33.57 -2.31
CA MET A 187 -23.19 -32.56 -2.62
C MET A 187 -24.48 -33.26 -3.08
N PRO A 188 -25.65 -32.89 -2.59
CA PRO A 188 -26.90 -33.32 -3.18
C PRO A 188 -27.06 -32.62 -4.52
N ILE A 189 -27.10 -33.40 -5.61
CA ILE A 189 -27.48 -32.96 -6.94
C ILE A 189 -29.00 -32.76 -6.91
N ASN A 190 -29.47 -31.52 -6.96
CA ASN A 190 -30.85 -31.23 -7.25
C ASN A 190 -31.13 -31.64 -8.71
N ASP A 191 -31.89 -32.70 -8.89
CA ASP A 191 -32.44 -33.16 -10.15
C ASP A 191 -33.63 -32.24 -10.52
N PRO A 192 -33.63 -31.56 -11.69
CA PRO A 192 -34.71 -30.67 -12.07
C PRO A 192 -35.83 -31.38 -12.90
N THR A 193 -35.96 -32.70 -12.80
CA THR A 193 -36.98 -33.47 -13.55
C THR A 193 -38.01 -34.13 -12.65
N SER A 194 -38.90 -33.31 -12.07
CA SER A 194 -40.18 -33.82 -11.58
C SER A 194 -41.19 -32.69 -11.45
N ASN A 195 -41.70 -32.25 -12.59
CA ASN A 195 -43.00 -31.57 -12.69
C ASN A 195 -43.58 -31.85 -14.07
N GLU A 196 -44.16 -33.02 -14.22
CA GLU A 196 -45.21 -33.27 -15.17
C GLU A 196 -46.36 -33.94 -14.40
N ASP A 197 -47.55 -33.45 -14.71
CA ASP A 197 -48.89 -33.97 -14.42
C ASP A 197 -49.43 -33.85 -12.96
N GLU A 198 -50.35 -32.91 -12.82
CA GLU A 198 -51.78 -33.29 -12.68
C GLU A 198 -52.72 -32.08 -12.83
N THR A 199 -53.58 -32.27 -13.81
CA THR A 199 -54.88 -31.69 -14.15
C THR A 199 -55.79 -31.35 -12.96
N LEU A 200 -56.46 -30.21 -12.92
CA LEU A 200 -57.89 -29.94 -13.09
C LEU A 200 -58.16 -28.44 -12.89
#